data_2d53f9f50ffa5e9dd6bc79f503c0c7f7
#
_entry.id   2d53f9f50ffa5e9dd6bc79f503c0c7f7
#
_cell.length_a   1.000
_cell.length_b   1.000
_cell.length_c   1.000
_cell.angle_alpha   90.00
_cell.angle_beta   90.00
_cell.angle_gamma   90.00
#
_symmetry.space_group_name_H-M   'P 1'
#
loop_
_entity.id
_entity.type
_entity.pdbx_description
1 polymer ?
#
loop_
_entity_poly.entity_id
_entity_poly.type
_entity_poly.pdbx_seq_one_letter_code
_entity_poly.pdbx_strand_id
1 'polypeptide(L)'
;MTQQSEYRSSGELKTKALSVMAGRYGGAAMMTLSYFIWIYLISYAGSIISTVLLKLPYFSSVNSDNTADIIYTVLTALITMFLGVIAEMFNCGICLYYLNISTGRDAQTADIFRGFRENASEVFKISAFLLLPSLFTSIPFNIVSEAYVQSSDPKWLFISIGLFAAAGLGSVYIHLTYGIAFFVMLDFPSYSAGKVLRIARQKMMGNRVRFFVLDLLFIPMYILGVLSFGIGLIWIYPVINESRTLFFLNLMNPENN
;
A
#
# COMPACT_ATOMS: atom_id res chain seq x y z
N MET A 1 25.62 -10.47 -23.96
CA MET A 1 26.31 -10.42 -22.68
C MET A 1 25.42 -9.65 -21.71
N THR A 2 24.96 -10.29 -20.68
CA THR A 2 23.84 -9.94 -19.84
C THR A 2 24.23 -8.85 -18.82
N GLN A 3 23.54 -7.71 -18.85
CA GLN A 3 23.59 -6.62 -17.84
C GLN A 3 23.11 -7.05 -16.43
N GLN A 4 23.12 -8.34 -16.12
CA GLN A 4 22.64 -8.89 -14.84
C GLN A 4 23.64 -8.82 -13.69
N SER A 5 24.89 -8.40 -13.93
CA SER A 5 25.93 -8.35 -12.89
C SER A 5 25.97 -7.04 -12.06
N GLU A 6 25.18 -6.04 -12.43
CA GLU A 6 25.23 -4.69 -11.83
C GLU A 6 24.31 -4.51 -10.60
N TYR A 7 23.27 -5.33 -10.46
CA TYR A 7 22.28 -5.20 -9.38
C TYR A 7 22.45 -6.28 -8.33
N ARG A 8 22.36 -5.91 -7.04
CA ARG A 8 22.34 -6.86 -5.92
C ARG A 8 21.14 -7.79 -6.00
N SER A 9 21.33 -9.04 -5.58
CA SER A 9 20.23 -10.01 -5.48
C SER A 9 19.24 -9.61 -4.38
N SER A 10 17.98 -10.08 -4.49
CA SER A 10 16.95 -9.84 -3.48
C SER A 10 17.35 -10.37 -2.09
N GLY A 11 18.09 -11.48 -2.03
CA GLY A 11 18.60 -12.04 -0.77
C GLY A 11 19.66 -11.16 -0.12
N GLU A 12 20.58 -10.59 -0.90
CA GLU A 12 21.59 -9.65 -0.39
C GLU A 12 20.94 -8.36 0.13
N LEU A 13 19.92 -7.83 -0.55
CA LEU A 13 19.18 -6.66 -0.08
C LEU A 13 18.50 -6.92 1.27
N LYS A 14 17.89 -8.10 1.45
CA LYS A 14 17.30 -8.51 2.73
C LYS A 14 18.35 -8.59 3.84
N THR A 15 19.51 -9.22 3.57
CA THR A 15 20.60 -9.35 4.54
C THR A 15 21.18 -7.98 4.91
N LYS A 16 21.35 -7.10 3.92
CA LYS A 16 21.81 -5.72 4.15
C LYS A 16 20.80 -4.93 4.98
N ALA A 17 19.48 -5.06 4.71
CA ALA A 17 18.45 -4.43 5.51
C ALA A 17 18.51 -4.85 6.98
N LEU A 18 18.70 -6.14 7.26
CA LEU A 18 18.88 -6.64 8.63
C LEU A 18 20.09 -6.00 9.31
N SER A 19 21.22 -5.85 8.59
CA SER A 19 22.42 -5.21 9.14
C SER A 19 22.25 -3.71 9.37
N VAL A 20 21.56 -2.99 8.48
CA VAL A 20 21.27 -1.54 8.64
C VAL A 20 20.33 -1.31 9.81
N MET A 21 19.37 -2.21 10.02
CA MET A 21 18.40 -2.12 11.13
C MET A 21 19.03 -2.49 12.48
N ALA A 22 20.20 -3.17 12.52
CA ALA A 22 20.88 -3.50 13.76
C ALA A 22 21.18 -2.23 14.58
N GLY A 23 20.71 -2.18 15.82
CA GLY A 23 20.81 -1.01 16.71
C GLY A 23 19.78 0.10 16.46
N ARG A 24 18.93 0.02 15.42
CA ARG A 24 17.93 1.04 15.06
C ARG A 24 16.48 0.58 15.21
N TYR A 25 16.27 -0.66 15.66
CA TYR A 25 14.93 -1.25 15.79
C TYR A 25 13.98 -0.45 16.69
N GLY A 26 14.47 0.21 17.75
CA GLY A 26 13.63 0.99 18.65
C GLY A 26 12.89 2.13 17.95
N GLY A 27 13.60 2.97 17.21
CA GLY A 27 12.99 4.07 16.42
C GLY A 27 12.10 3.52 15.30
N ALA A 28 12.52 2.47 14.60
CA ALA A 28 11.75 1.85 13.53
C ALA A 28 10.47 1.15 14.04
N ALA A 29 10.50 0.55 15.22
CA ALA A 29 9.32 0.01 15.88
C ALA A 29 8.32 1.12 16.24
N MET A 30 8.80 2.26 16.77
CA MET A 30 7.96 3.42 17.05
C MET A 30 7.33 3.99 15.77
N MET A 31 8.08 4.06 14.67
CA MET A 31 7.56 4.46 13.37
C MET A 31 6.45 3.51 12.89
N THR A 32 6.67 2.20 13.01
CA THR A 32 5.70 1.16 12.64
C THR A 32 4.44 1.23 13.50
N LEU A 33 4.58 1.38 14.81
CA LEU A 33 3.46 1.56 15.73
C LEU A 33 2.65 2.81 15.40
N SER A 34 3.33 3.94 15.16
CA SER A 34 2.68 5.18 14.74
C SER A 34 1.86 4.97 13.47
N TYR A 35 2.43 4.29 12.47
CA TYR A 35 1.73 3.95 11.23
C TYR A 35 0.48 3.10 11.49
N PHE A 36 0.59 2.02 12.26
CA PHE A 36 -0.55 1.15 12.56
C PHE A 36 -1.64 1.88 13.35
N ILE A 37 -1.29 2.77 14.27
CA ILE A 37 -2.25 3.60 14.99
C ILE A 37 -3.04 4.48 14.02
N TRP A 38 -2.36 5.19 13.10
CA TRP A 38 -3.04 6.05 12.12
C TRP A 38 -3.93 5.25 11.17
N ILE A 39 -3.46 4.10 10.66
CA ILE A 39 -4.28 3.23 9.81
C ILE A 39 -5.52 2.73 10.56
N TYR A 40 -5.35 2.33 11.82
CA TYR A 40 -6.47 1.90 12.66
C TYR A 40 -7.49 3.03 12.87
N LEU A 41 -7.05 4.23 13.21
CA LEU A 41 -7.92 5.39 13.42
C LEU A 41 -8.70 5.76 12.15
N ILE A 42 -8.05 5.74 10.99
CA ILE A 42 -8.69 6.01 9.69
C ILE A 42 -9.73 4.92 9.38
N SER A 43 -9.39 3.65 9.58
CA SER A 43 -10.30 2.53 9.34
C SER A 43 -11.51 2.59 10.28
N TYR A 44 -11.28 2.94 11.55
CA TYR A 44 -12.33 3.10 12.55
C TYR A 44 -13.26 4.27 12.20
N ALA A 45 -12.72 5.40 11.78
CA ALA A 45 -13.50 6.53 11.29
C ALA A 45 -14.38 6.14 10.08
N GLY A 46 -13.84 5.38 9.14
CA GLY A 46 -14.58 4.84 8.00
C GLY A 46 -15.75 3.94 8.43
N SER A 47 -15.53 3.06 9.40
CA SER A 47 -16.57 2.19 9.96
C SER A 47 -17.68 2.99 10.65
N ILE A 48 -17.35 4.04 11.41
CA ILE A 48 -18.35 4.93 12.02
C ILE A 48 -19.17 5.63 10.94
N ILE A 49 -18.52 6.22 9.94
CA ILE A 49 -19.21 6.94 8.86
C ILE A 49 -20.18 5.99 8.13
N SER A 50 -19.73 4.80 7.77
CA SER A 50 -20.58 3.79 7.10
C SER A 50 -21.78 3.39 7.96
N THR A 51 -21.57 3.20 9.28
CA THR A 51 -22.65 2.86 10.21
C THR A 51 -23.66 4.00 10.38
N VAL A 52 -23.19 5.24 10.41
CA VAL A 52 -24.08 6.42 10.50
C VAL A 52 -24.88 6.57 9.22
N LEU A 53 -24.27 6.39 8.06
CA LEU A 53 -24.97 6.43 6.77
C LEU A 53 -26.09 5.40 6.69
N LEU A 54 -25.84 4.17 7.15
CA LEU A 54 -26.86 3.11 7.16
C LEU A 54 -28.08 3.45 8.03
N LYS A 55 -27.90 4.28 9.07
CA LYS A 55 -28.99 4.71 9.96
C LYS A 55 -29.83 5.88 9.41
N LEU A 56 -29.43 6.49 8.30
CA LEU A 56 -30.24 7.53 7.68
C LEU A 56 -31.56 6.94 7.17
N PRO A 57 -32.68 7.67 7.28
CA PRO A 57 -34.00 7.15 6.91
C PRO A 57 -34.08 6.60 5.49
N TYR A 58 -33.35 7.18 4.57
CA TYR A 58 -33.28 6.74 3.18
C TYR A 58 -32.70 5.34 3.01
N PHE A 59 -31.70 4.97 3.81
CA PHE A 59 -31.01 3.67 3.73
C PHE A 59 -31.54 2.64 4.74
N SER A 60 -32.25 3.09 5.78
CA SER A 60 -32.78 2.23 6.85
C SER A 60 -34.20 1.74 6.62
N SER A 61 -34.88 2.19 5.55
CA SER A 61 -36.24 1.76 5.23
C SER A 61 -36.25 0.28 4.85
N VAL A 62 -37.11 -0.50 5.55
CA VAL A 62 -37.25 -1.96 5.38
C VAL A 62 -37.71 -2.38 3.97
N ASN A 63 -38.16 -1.44 3.15
CA ASN A 63 -38.52 -1.60 1.73
C ASN A 63 -37.42 -0.93 0.87
N SER A 64 -36.13 -1.28 1.12
CA SER A 64 -35.07 -0.75 0.29
C SER A 64 -35.26 -1.19 -1.15
N ASP A 65 -35.59 -0.23 -2.00
CA ASP A 65 -35.49 -0.40 -3.43
C ASP A 65 -34.01 -0.75 -3.72
N ASN A 66 -33.74 -1.69 -4.61
CA ASN A 66 -32.38 -2.04 -5.05
C ASN A 66 -31.51 -0.81 -5.36
N THR A 67 -32.14 0.32 -5.65
CA THR A 67 -31.50 1.62 -5.91
C THR A 67 -30.85 2.21 -4.66
N ALA A 68 -31.50 2.13 -3.48
CA ALA A 68 -30.93 2.65 -2.23
C ALA A 68 -29.69 1.86 -1.81
N ASP A 69 -29.70 0.54 -1.98
CA ASP A 69 -28.56 -0.34 -1.67
C ASP A 69 -27.37 -0.09 -2.60
N ILE A 70 -27.62 0.12 -3.89
CA ILE A 70 -26.58 0.49 -4.85
C ILE A 70 -25.96 1.84 -4.50
N ILE A 71 -26.79 2.85 -4.18
CA ILE A 71 -26.30 4.19 -3.79
C ILE A 71 -25.47 4.10 -2.52
N TYR A 72 -25.93 3.36 -1.50
CA TYR A 72 -25.17 3.13 -0.27
C TYR A 72 -23.82 2.45 -0.55
N THR A 73 -23.80 1.41 -1.36
CA THR A 73 -22.59 0.68 -1.75
C THR A 73 -21.59 1.58 -2.47
N VAL A 74 -22.05 2.37 -3.44
CA VAL A 74 -21.18 3.31 -4.16
C VAL A 74 -20.64 4.40 -3.23
N LEU A 75 -21.51 4.97 -2.39
CA LEU A 75 -21.12 6.04 -1.47
C LEU A 75 -20.08 5.55 -0.45
N THR A 76 -20.30 4.39 0.16
CA THR A 76 -19.36 3.79 1.12
C THR A 76 -18.05 3.39 0.44
N ALA A 77 -18.07 2.91 -0.79
CA ALA A 77 -16.87 2.62 -1.56
C ALA A 77 -16.04 3.88 -1.85
N LEU A 78 -16.69 4.99 -2.22
CA LEU A 78 -16.01 6.27 -2.44
C LEU A 78 -15.39 6.83 -1.15
N ILE A 79 -16.12 6.75 -0.03
CA ILE A 79 -15.61 7.16 1.29
C ILE A 79 -14.41 6.30 1.69
N THR A 80 -14.53 5.00 1.57
CA THR A 80 -13.44 4.06 1.89
C THR A 80 -12.21 4.31 1.02
N MET A 81 -12.40 4.57 -0.28
CA MET A 81 -11.31 4.98 -1.16
C MET A 81 -10.65 6.27 -0.71
N PHE A 82 -11.44 7.31 -0.43
CA PHE A 82 -10.89 8.59 0.02
C PHE A 82 -10.06 8.42 1.30
N LEU A 83 -10.57 7.69 2.28
CA LEU A 83 -9.84 7.36 3.50
C LEU A 83 -8.61 6.49 3.22
N GLY A 84 -8.70 5.56 2.27
CA GLY A 84 -7.58 4.77 1.80
C GLY A 84 -6.48 5.62 1.16
N VAL A 85 -6.84 6.64 0.38
CA VAL A 85 -5.86 7.60 -0.17
C VAL A 85 -5.14 8.34 0.95
N ILE A 86 -5.85 8.78 2.00
CA ILE A 86 -5.26 9.41 3.17
C ILE A 86 -4.30 8.43 3.87
N ALA A 87 -4.71 7.16 4.03
CA ALA A 87 -3.88 6.12 4.62
C ALA A 87 -2.61 5.88 3.78
N GLU A 88 -2.73 5.86 2.45
CA GLU A 88 -1.60 5.67 1.54
C GLU A 88 -0.61 6.85 1.57
N MET A 89 -1.05 8.07 1.85
CA MET A 89 -0.16 9.23 2.01
C MET A 89 0.83 9.06 3.16
N PHE A 90 0.50 8.28 4.21
CA PHE A 90 1.45 7.94 5.28
C PHE A 90 2.60 7.06 4.78
N ASN A 91 2.41 6.26 3.72
CA ASN A 91 3.48 5.48 3.12
C ASN A 91 4.59 6.36 2.53
N CYS A 92 4.27 7.56 2.04
CA CYS A 92 5.29 8.53 1.63
C CYS A 92 6.21 8.91 2.81
N GLY A 93 5.64 9.10 4.00
CA GLY A 93 6.41 9.36 5.23
C GLY A 93 7.27 8.17 5.67
N ILE A 94 6.73 6.97 5.56
CA ILE A 94 7.50 5.72 5.81
C ILE A 94 8.69 5.64 4.86
N CYS A 95 8.49 5.87 3.56
CA CYS A 95 9.57 5.88 2.57
C CYS A 95 10.65 6.91 2.92
N LEU A 96 10.28 8.11 3.38
CA LEU A 96 11.24 9.12 3.82
C LEU A 96 12.04 8.64 5.03
N TYR A 97 11.36 8.10 6.04
CA TYR A 97 12.01 7.62 7.27
C TYR A 97 13.11 6.59 6.96
N TYR A 98 12.78 5.57 6.17
CA TYR A 98 13.77 4.54 5.82
C TYR A 98 14.83 5.04 4.82
N LEU A 99 14.48 5.98 3.95
CA LEU A 99 15.47 6.65 3.09
C LEU A 99 16.49 7.44 3.92
N ASN A 100 16.03 8.15 4.97
CA ASN A 100 16.92 8.86 5.90
C ASN A 100 17.83 7.89 6.65
N ILE A 101 17.31 6.74 7.14
CA ILE A 101 18.13 5.68 7.75
C ILE A 101 19.21 5.17 6.80
N SER A 102 18.82 4.80 5.56
CA SER A 102 19.75 4.22 4.56
C SER A 102 20.81 5.22 4.10
N THR A 103 20.49 6.53 4.09
CA THR A 103 21.41 7.58 3.66
C THR A 103 22.18 8.24 4.81
N GLY A 104 22.03 7.73 6.04
CA GLY A 104 22.73 8.26 7.23
C GLY A 104 22.22 9.64 7.69
N ARG A 105 21.02 10.05 7.25
CA ARG A 105 20.36 11.27 7.71
C ARG A 105 19.59 11.01 9.01
N ASP A 106 19.24 12.10 9.71
CA ASP A 106 18.38 12.00 10.89
C ASP A 106 16.98 11.54 10.47
N ALA A 107 16.50 10.44 11.06
CA ALA A 107 15.20 9.85 10.79
C ALA A 107 14.31 10.02 12.04
N GLN A 108 13.21 10.72 11.88
CA GLN A 108 12.29 11.05 12.98
C GLN A 108 10.92 10.41 12.75
N THR A 109 10.23 10.01 13.83
CA THR A 109 8.86 9.49 13.73
C THR A 109 7.89 10.52 13.12
N ALA A 110 8.20 11.82 13.25
CA ALA A 110 7.44 12.91 12.62
C ALA A 110 7.48 12.89 11.08
N ASP A 111 8.43 12.18 10.47
CA ASP A 111 8.53 12.00 9.02
C ASP A 111 7.28 11.30 8.46
N ILE A 112 6.52 10.58 9.28
CA ILE A 112 5.25 9.94 8.89
C ILE A 112 4.27 10.92 8.23
N PHE A 113 4.30 12.19 8.62
CA PHE A 113 3.44 13.23 8.06
C PHE A 113 3.98 13.90 6.79
N ARG A 114 5.08 13.40 6.23
CA ARG A 114 5.70 13.97 5.03
C ARG A 114 4.72 14.14 3.87
N GLY A 115 3.91 13.12 3.63
CA GLY A 115 2.92 13.12 2.54
C GLY A 115 1.87 14.23 2.63
N PHE A 116 1.67 14.82 3.81
CA PHE A 116 0.70 15.89 4.07
C PHE A 116 1.31 17.30 4.07
N ARG A 117 2.63 17.43 4.06
CA ARG A 117 3.34 18.72 4.18
C ARG A 117 3.74 19.26 2.81
N GLU A 118 4.79 18.71 2.23
CA GLU A 118 5.32 19.19 0.97
C GLU A 118 4.74 18.41 -0.20
N ASN A 119 4.26 19.14 -1.21
CA ASN A 119 3.67 18.56 -2.42
C ASN A 119 2.50 17.59 -2.14
N ALA A 120 1.72 17.84 -1.07
CA ALA A 120 0.62 16.98 -0.65
C ALA A 120 -0.37 16.68 -1.79
N SER A 121 -0.61 17.62 -2.70
CA SER A 121 -1.47 17.41 -3.87
C SER A 121 -0.92 16.36 -4.84
N GLU A 122 0.40 16.35 -5.06
CA GLU A 122 1.03 15.36 -5.95
C GLU A 122 1.10 13.99 -5.28
N VAL A 123 1.41 13.95 -3.96
CA VAL A 123 1.35 12.72 -3.17
C VAL A 123 -0.07 12.15 -3.17
N PHE A 124 -1.09 12.99 -2.97
CA PHE A 124 -2.51 12.58 -3.05
C PHE A 124 -2.84 11.95 -4.42
N LYS A 125 -2.41 12.56 -5.52
CA LYS A 125 -2.65 12.02 -6.88
C LYS A 125 -1.96 10.67 -7.09
N ILE A 126 -0.73 10.50 -6.58
CA ILE A 126 -0.01 9.23 -6.64
C ILE A 126 -0.77 8.17 -5.82
N SER A 127 -1.15 8.49 -4.57
CA SER A 127 -1.90 7.60 -3.69
C SER A 127 -3.25 7.19 -4.30
N ALA A 128 -3.99 8.15 -4.86
CA ALA A 128 -5.25 7.88 -5.55
C ALA A 128 -5.05 6.94 -6.75
N PHE A 129 -4.01 7.17 -7.55
CA PHE A 129 -3.69 6.29 -8.67
C PHE A 129 -3.35 4.86 -8.23
N LEU A 130 -2.57 4.70 -7.17
CA LEU A 130 -2.19 3.38 -6.66
C LEU A 130 -3.39 2.57 -6.16
N LEU A 131 -4.43 3.25 -5.67
CA LEU A 131 -5.66 2.62 -5.16
C LEU A 131 -6.75 2.43 -6.22
N LEU A 132 -6.59 2.93 -7.45
CA LEU A 132 -7.59 2.77 -8.51
C LEU A 132 -8.06 1.31 -8.70
N PRO A 133 -7.19 0.28 -8.73
CA PRO A 133 -7.66 -1.09 -8.89
C PRO A 133 -8.65 -1.53 -7.80
N SER A 134 -8.48 -1.07 -6.57
CA SER A 134 -9.38 -1.42 -5.47
C SER A 134 -10.80 -0.88 -5.67
N LEU A 135 -10.96 0.29 -6.30
CA LEU A 135 -12.26 0.85 -6.66
C LEU A 135 -12.96 0.04 -7.73
N PHE A 136 -12.25 -0.24 -8.84
CA PHE A 136 -12.81 -0.98 -9.97
C PHE A 136 -13.24 -2.40 -9.60
N THR A 137 -12.80 -2.89 -8.47
CA THR A 137 -13.11 -4.24 -8.00
C THR A 137 -14.05 -4.25 -6.80
N SER A 138 -13.94 -3.30 -5.87
CA SER A 138 -14.77 -3.28 -4.66
C SER A 138 -16.25 -3.06 -4.97
N ILE A 139 -16.60 -2.14 -5.88
CA ILE A 139 -18.01 -1.85 -6.24
C ILE A 139 -18.65 -3.08 -6.89
N PRO A 140 -18.14 -3.64 -8.02
CA PRO A 140 -18.71 -4.84 -8.62
C PRO A 140 -18.74 -6.02 -7.67
N PHE A 141 -17.68 -6.21 -6.86
CA PHE A 141 -17.60 -7.30 -5.89
C PHE A 141 -18.72 -7.20 -4.85
N ASN A 142 -18.98 -6.03 -4.26
CA ASN A 142 -20.04 -5.85 -3.27
C ASN A 142 -21.41 -6.09 -3.87
N ILE A 143 -21.69 -5.56 -5.09
CA ILE A 143 -22.97 -5.78 -5.78
C ILE A 143 -23.21 -7.27 -6.05
N VAL A 144 -22.18 -7.98 -6.55
CA VAL A 144 -22.29 -9.41 -6.87
C VAL A 144 -22.41 -10.25 -5.60
N SER A 145 -21.69 -9.88 -4.53
CA SER A 145 -21.77 -10.58 -3.24
C SER A 145 -23.17 -10.44 -2.63
N GLU A 146 -23.78 -9.27 -2.72
CA GLU A 146 -25.16 -9.04 -2.28
C GLU A 146 -26.15 -9.89 -3.10
N ALA A 147 -26.01 -9.93 -4.43
CA ALA A 147 -26.82 -10.79 -5.28
C ALA A 147 -26.71 -12.30 -4.92
N TYR A 148 -25.54 -12.74 -4.48
CA TYR A 148 -25.35 -14.10 -3.97
C TYR A 148 -26.10 -14.33 -2.65
N VAL A 149 -26.00 -13.39 -1.70
CA VAL A 149 -26.69 -13.48 -0.42
C VAL A 149 -28.22 -13.55 -0.62
N GLN A 150 -28.76 -12.75 -1.54
CA GLN A 150 -30.21 -12.71 -1.80
C GLN A 150 -30.73 -13.91 -2.56
N SER A 151 -30.01 -14.42 -3.57
CA SER A 151 -30.49 -15.48 -4.46
C SER A 151 -30.01 -16.88 -4.08
N SER A 152 -28.92 -16.99 -3.32
CA SER A 152 -28.18 -18.23 -3.03
C SER A 152 -27.76 -19.03 -4.28
N ASP A 153 -27.75 -18.37 -5.47
CA ASP A 153 -27.35 -19.01 -6.72
C ASP A 153 -25.81 -19.07 -6.82
N PRO A 154 -25.20 -20.27 -6.94
CA PRO A 154 -23.76 -20.45 -7.00
C PRO A 154 -23.04 -19.65 -8.10
N LYS A 155 -23.74 -19.24 -9.17
CA LYS A 155 -23.13 -18.43 -10.23
C LYS A 155 -22.55 -17.12 -9.69
N TRP A 156 -23.23 -16.48 -8.74
CA TRP A 156 -22.78 -15.21 -8.14
C TRP A 156 -21.52 -15.39 -7.29
N LEU A 157 -21.40 -16.56 -6.62
CA LEU A 157 -20.17 -16.90 -5.89
C LEU A 157 -18.96 -17.00 -6.86
N PHE A 158 -19.10 -17.69 -7.99
CA PHE A 158 -18.02 -17.81 -8.96
C PHE A 158 -17.64 -16.46 -9.58
N ILE A 159 -18.64 -15.60 -9.85
CA ILE A 159 -18.37 -14.25 -10.34
C ILE A 159 -17.62 -13.41 -9.30
N SER A 160 -18.01 -13.46 -8.01
CA SER A 160 -17.31 -12.74 -6.95
C SER A 160 -15.89 -13.24 -6.75
N ILE A 161 -15.63 -14.55 -6.82
CA ILE A 161 -14.26 -15.10 -6.78
C ILE A 161 -13.44 -14.59 -7.98
N GLY A 162 -14.02 -14.57 -9.17
CA GLY A 162 -13.37 -14.04 -10.37
C GLY A 162 -12.99 -12.55 -10.24
N LEU A 163 -13.91 -11.74 -9.74
CA LEU A 163 -13.67 -10.31 -9.47
C LEU A 163 -12.58 -10.11 -8.41
N PHE A 164 -12.62 -10.89 -7.32
CA PHE A 164 -11.59 -10.83 -6.28
C PHE A 164 -10.20 -11.21 -6.81
N ALA A 165 -10.13 -12.26 -7.62
CA ALA A 165 -8.88 -12.67 -8.27
C ALA A 165 -8.35 -11.57 -9.23
N ALA A 166 -9.22 -10.99 -10.05
CA ALA A 166 -8.87 -9.90 -10.95
C ALA A 166 -8.35 -8.66 -10.18
N ALA A 167 -9.00 -8.33 -9.03
CA ALA A 167 -8.54 -7.30 -8.12
C ALA A 167 -7.13 -7.55 -7.60
N GLY A 168 -6.90 -8.76 -7.12
CA GLY A 168 -5.60 -9.17 -6.59
C GLY A 168 -4.50 -9.05 -7.65
N LEU A 169 -4.74 -9.57 -8.85
CA LEU A 169 -3.80 -9.47 -9.96
C LEU A 169 -3.52 -8.01 -10.36
N GLY A 170 -4.57 -7.18 -10.44
CA GLY A 170 -4.44 -5.75 -10.72
C GLY A 170 -3.61 -5.02 -9.66
N SER A 171 -3.85 -5.30 -8.39
CA SER A 171 -3.11 -4.72 -7.27
C SER A 171 -1.64 -5.14 -7.26
N VAL A 172 -1.35 -6.43 -7.50
CA VAL A 172 0.01 -6.94 -7.65
C VAL A 172 0.72 -6.26 -8.84
N TYR A 173 0.05 -6.12 -9.98
CA TYR A 173 0.62 -5.44 -11.14
C TYR A 173 0.97 -3.98 -10.85
N ILE A 174 0.07 -3.23 -10.20
CA ILE A 174 0.30 -1.84 -9.80
C ILE A 174 1.46 -1.77 -8.80
N HIS A 175 1.46 -2.62 -7.78
CA HIS A 175 2.54 -2.69 -6.79
C HIS A 175 3.90 -2.94 -7.43
N LEU A 176 4.01 -3.95 -8.31
CA LEU A 176 5.25 -4.28 -9.01
C LEU A 176 5.68 -3.23 -10.05
N THR A 177 4.76 -2.39 -10.51
CA THR A 177 5.07 -1.38 -11.52
C THR A 177 5.39 -0.02 -10.90
N TYR A 178 4.74 0.33 -9.80
CA TYR A 178 4.79 1.66 -9.21
C TYR A 178 5.22 1.66 -7.74
N GLY A 179 5.64 0.53 -7.17
CA GLY A 179 6.01 0.41 -5.76
C GLY A 179 7.15 1.32 -5.29
N ILE A 180 7.91 1.91 -6.24
CA ILE A 180 8.96 2.89 -5.92
C ILE A 180 8.50 4.35 -6.12
N ALA A 181 7.22 4.61 -6.43
CA ALA A 181 6.74 5.95 -6.80
C ALA A 181 6.97 6.99 -5.69
N PHE A 182 6.74 6.65 -4.42
CA PHE A 182 6.99 7.58 -3.32
C PHE A 182 8.48 7.89 -3.15
N PHE A 183 9.37 6.94 -3.34
CA PHE A 183 10.82 7.20 -3.33
C PHE A 183 11.23 8.14 -4.45
N VAL A 184 10.70 7.95 -5.66
CA VAL A 184 10.94 8.87 -6.80
C VAL A 184 10.39 10.27 -6.50
N MET A 185 9.22 10.38 -5.84
CA MET A 185 8.65 11.66 -5.44
C MET A 185 9.53 12.38 -4.41
N LEU A 186 10.13 11.64 -3.48
CA LEU A 186 11.02 12.18 -2.45
C LEU A 186 12.36 12.65 -3.03
N ASP A 187 12.90 11.96 -4.03
CA ASP A 187 14.13 12.37 -4.74
C ASP A 187 13.91 13.58 -5.66
N PHE A 188 12.71 13.68 -6.26
CA PHE A 188 12.38 14.74 -7.22
C PHE A 188 11.08 15.47 -6.83
N PRO A 189 11.09 16.24 -5.74
CA PRO A 189 9.87 16.85 -5.21
C PRO A 189 9.23 17.89 -6.13
N SER A 190 9.95 18.43 -7.12
CA SER A 190 9.42 19.36 -8.12
C SER A 190 8.65 18.68 -9.27
N TYR A 191 8.61 17.34 -9.32
CA TYR A 191 7.95 16.62 -10.40
C TYR A 191 6.46 16.41 -10.11
N SER A 192 5.66 16.51 -11.19
CA SER A 192 4.23 16.16 -11.13
C SER A 192 4.04 14.64 -10.94
N ALA A 193 2.92 14.24 -10.35
CA ALA A 193 2.55 12.84 -10.13
C ALA A 193 2.67 11.99 -11.42
N GLY A 194 2.20 12.50 -12.56
CA GLY A 194 2.31 11.80 -13.84
C GLY A 194 3.76 11.57 -14.28
N LYS A 195 4.66 12.52 -14.02
CA LYS A 195 6.09 12.36 -14.33
C LYS A 195 6.73 11.34 -13.38
N VAL A 196 6.42 11.40 -12.09
CA VAL A 196 6.88 10.44 -11.08
C VAL A 196 6.47 9.02 -11.44
N LEU A 197 5.19 8.79 -11.74
CA LEU A 197 4.67 7.49 -12.14
C LEU A 197 5.33 6.96 -13.42
N ARG A 198 5.58 7.84 -14.39
CA ARG A 198 6.30 7.46 -15.61
C ARG A 198 7.72 6.98 -15.32
N ILE A 199 8.46 7.71 -14.47
CA ILE A 199 9.83 7.34 -14.07
C ILE A 199 9.82 6.04 -13.29
N ALA A 200 8.91 5.88 -12.30
CA ALA A 200 8.76 4.66 -11.54
C ALA A 200 8.53 3.45 -12.47
N ARG A 201 7.58 3.56 -13.41
CA ARG A 201 7.32 2.52 -14.41
C ARG A 201 8.55 2.18 -15.25
N GLN A 202 9.28 3.19 -15.73
CA GLN A 202 10.48 3.00 -16.57
C GLN A 202 11.59 2.28 -15.79
N LYS A 203 11.86 2.69 -14.57
CA LYS A 203 12.88 2.07 -13.70
C LYS A 203 12.52 0.65 -13.28
N MET A 204 11.23 0.38 -13.08
CA MET A 204 10.73 -0.98 -12.74
C MET A 204 10.67 -1.92 -13.95
N MET A 205 10.75 -1.42 -15.19
CA MET A 205 10.85 -2.29 -16.39
C MET A 205 12.14 -3.12 -16.31
N GLY A 206 11.98 -4.45 -16.40
CA GLY A 206 13.09 -5.40 -16.24
C GLY A 206 13.40 -5.78 -14.78
N ASN A 207 12.96 -4.99 -13.78
CA ASN A 207 13.23 -5.22 -12.35
C ASN A 207 12.02 -5.73 -11.55
N ARG A 208 10.83 -5.86 -12.16
CA ARG A 208 9.59 -6.28 -11.50
C ARG A 208 9.71 -7.66 -10.86
N VAL A 209 10.31 -8.63 -11.58
CA VAL A 209 10.50 -9.99 -11.06
C VAL A 209 11.42 -9.97 -9.84
N ARG A 210 12.50 -9.19 -9.89
CA ARG A 210 13.43 -9.02 -8.76
C ARG A 210 12.73 -8.40 -7.55
N PHE A 211 11.86 -7.41 -7.75
CA PHE A 211 11.06 -6.80 -6.68
C PHE A 211 10.03 -7.80 -6.14
N PHE A 212 9.36 -8.55 -7.00
CA PHE A 212 8.45 -9.62 -6.61
C PHE A 212 9.14 -10.69 -5.77
N VAL A 213 10.34 -11.16 -6.18
CA VAL A 213 11.14 -12.11 -5.40
C VAL A 213 11.53 -11.53 -4.04
N LEU A 214 11.85 -10.22 -3.98
CA LEU A 214 12.12 -9.55 -2.70
C LEU A 214 10.92 -9.64 -1.76
N ASP A 215 9.71 -9.35 -2.24
CA ASP A 215 8.49 -9.45 -1.43
C ASP A 215 8.20 -10.90 -1.01
N LEU A 216 8.41 -11.89 -1.91
CA LEU A 216 8.24 -13.31 -1.59
C LEU A 216 9.16 -13.79 -0.45
N LEU A 217 10.39 -13.27 -0.36
CA LEU A 217 11.32 -13.61 0.72
C LEU A 217 10.82 -13.20 2.11
N PHE A 218 9.82 -12.33 2.19
CA PHE A 218 9.22 -11.91 3.46
C PHE A 218 7.96 -12.68 3.84
N ILE A 219 7.39 -13.50 2.94
CA ILE A 219 6.18 -14.29 3.24
C ILE A 219 6.32 -15.13 4.51
N PRO A 220 7.42 -15.90 4.73
CA PRO A 220 7.57 -16.67 5.97
C PRO A 220 7.59 -15.78 7.22
N MET A 221 8.19 -14.59 7.11
CA MET A 221 8.23 -13.64 8.22
C MET A 221 6.84 -13.05 8.49
N TYR A 222 6.06 -12.73 7.46
CA TYR A 222 4.67 -12.30 7.62
C TYR A 222 3.82 -13.37 8.32
N ILE A 223 3.96 -14.64 7.94
CA ILE A 223 3.25 -15.76 8.59
C ILE A 223 3.59 -15.79 10.08
N LEU A 224 4.89 -15.72 10.44
CA LEU A 224 5.32 -15.67 11.84
C LEU A 224 4.78 -14.43 12.57
N GLY A 225 4.75 -13.27 11.89
CA GLY A 225 4.19 -12.04 12.43
C GLY A 225 2.70 -12.16 12.75
N VAL A 226 1.91 -12.79 11.89
CA VAL A 226 0.48 -13.06 12.10
C VAL A 226 0.28 -14.07 13.21
N LEU A 227 1.06 -15.16 13.23
CA LEU A 227 0.99 -16.20 14.28
C LEU A 227 1.33 -15.64 15.68
N SER A 228 2.09 -14.56 15.76
CA SER A 228 2.35 -13.83 17.01
C SER A 228 1.25 -12.83 17.39
N PHE A 229 0.00 -13.02 16.93
CA PHE A 229 -1.11 -12.07 17.09
C PHE A 229 -0.81 -10.65 16.56
N GLY A 230 0.04 -10.57 15.52
CA GLY A 230 0.43 -9.30 14.90
C GLY A 230 1.58 -8.57 15.60
N ILE A 231 1.96 -8.96 16.83
CA ILE A 231 3.04 -8.29 17.57
C ILE A 231 4.37 -8.39 16.81
N GLY A 232 4.65 -9.53 16.20
CA GLY A 232 5.86 -9.75 15.38
C GLY A 232 5.97 -8.80 14.18
N LEU A 233 4.86 -8.28 13.67
CA LEU A 233 4.85 -7.35 12.55
C LEU A 233 5.57 -6.03 12.88
N ILE A 234 5.58 -5.61 14.15
CA ILE A 234 6.29 -4.39 14.61
C ILE A 234 7.78 -4.48 14.31
N TRP A 235 8.35 -5.69 14.33
CA TRP A 235 9.77 -5.95 14.08
C TRP A 235 10.06 -6.32 12.63
N ILE A 236 9.10 -6.94 11.96
CA ILE A 236 9.24 -7.43 10.57
C ILE A 236 9.05 -6.28 9.58
N TYR A 237 8.06 -5.42 9.81
CA TYR A 237 7.73 -4.31 8.95
C TYR A 237 8.90 -3.33 8.68
N PRO A 238 9.73 -2.97 9.69
CA PRO A 238 10.97 -2.23 9.49
C PRO A 238 11.91 -2.87 8.47
N VAL A 239 12.16 -4.16 8.59
CA VAL A 239 13.10 -4.87 7.69
C VAL A 239 12.58 -4.88 6.24
N ILE A 240 11.27 -5.03 6.06
CA ILE A 240 10.64 -5.01 4.74
C ILE A 240 10.81 -3.64 4.09
N ASN A 241 10.48 -2.56 4.82
CA ASN A 241 10.57 -1.21 4.27
C ASN A 241 12.02 -0.80 3.99
N GLU A 242 12.95 -1.16 4.88
CA GLU A 242 14.37 -0.95 4.64
C GLU A 242 14.86 -1.72 3.40
N SER A 243 14.43 -2.96 3.22
CA SER A 243 14.78 -3.75 2.02
C SER A 243 14.26 -3.12 0.73
N ARG A 244 13.04 -2.56 0.75
CA ARG A 244 12.46 -1.83 -0.39
C ARG A 244 13.19 -0.51 -0.65
N THR A 245 13.63 0.18 0.40
CA THR A 245 14.47 1.38 0.30
C THR A 245 15.81 1.06 -0.33
N LEU A 246 16.48 0.01 0.12
CA LEU A 246 17.74 -0.45 -0.46
C LEU A 246 17.57 -0.93 -1.91
N PHE A 247 16.43 -1.56 -2.24
CA PHE A 247 16.09 -1.90 -3.61
C PHE A 247 16.00 -0.65 -4.49
N PHE A 248 15.31 0.39 -4.02
CA PHE A 248 15.21 1.66 -4.73
C PHE A 248 16.59 2.32 -4.93
N LEU A 249 17.38 2.42 -3.87
CA LEU A 249 18.74 3.00 -3.95
C LEU A 249 19.63 2.24 -4.93
N ASN A 250 19.58 0.91 -4.91
CA ASN A 250 20.33 0.06 -5.84
C ASN A 250 19.83 0.18 -7.29
N LEU A 251 18.53 0.51 -7.48
CA LEU A 251 17.95 0.75 -8.80
C LEU A 251 18.34 2.10 -9.38
N MET A 252 18.55 3.11 -8.51
CA MET A 252 18.95 4.47 -8.94
C MET A 252 20.46 4.58 -9.13
N ASN A 253 21.27 3.91 -8.30
CA ASN A 253 22.73 3.93 -8.31
C ASN A 253 23.30 2.52 -8.22
N PRO A 254 23.38 1.76 -9.31
CA PRO A 254 23.83 0.37 -9.26
C PRO A 254 25.31 0.22 -8.84
N GLU A 255 26.17 1.19 -9.14
CA GLU A 255 27.61 1.13 -8.91
C GLU A 255 28.06 1.44 -7.48
N ASN A 256 27.26 2.14 -6.68
CA ASN A 256 27.69 2.69 -5.38
C ASN A 256 27.10 1.98 -4.14
N ASN A 257 26.45 0.83 -4.33
CA ASN A 257 25.79 0.14 -3.20
C ASN A 257 26.30 -1.28 -2.98
#